data_b18591cd37226d3a2d6015469c676a6e
#
_entry.id   b18591cd37226d3a2d6015469c676a6e
#
_cell.length_a   1.000
_cell.length_b   1.000
_cell.length_c   1.000
_cell.angle_alpha   90.00
_cell.angle_beta   90.00
_cell.angle_gamma   90.00
#
_symmetry.space_group_name_H-M   'P 1'
#
loop_
_entity.id
_entity.type
_entity.pdbx_description
1 polymer ?
#
loop_
_entity_poly.entity_id
_entity_poly.type
_entity_poly.pdbx_seq_one_letter_code
_entity_poly.pdbx_strand_id
1 'polypeptide(L)'
;RIVAELRAKGIEIEIVSGDREDAVAEVARAVGISIWKSGQRPDQKIARIEELKKRGRHPLMVGDGLNDAPALAAGHASISPSSAADISQTMADAVFQGEALAPVVETLDVSRSTQRRALENFAIAIGYNVVFVPLAMLGHVTPLIAAIAMSASSIAVTANALRVGLEWQGRTRA
;
A
#
# COMPACT_ATOMS: atom_id res chain seq x y z
N ARG A 1 0.94 -20.06 -2.02
CA ARG A 1 0.37 -19.24 -3.11
C ARG A 1 0.66 -17.75 -2.88
N ILE A 2 0.21 -17.13 -1.80
CA ILE A 2 0.38 -15.70 -1.48
C ILE A 2 1.86 -15.27 -1.48
N VAL A 3 2.73 -16.05 -0.82
CA VAL A 3 4.19 -15.81 -0.80
C VAL A 3 4.79 -15.78 -2.21
N ALA A 4 4.36 -16.67 -3.09
CA ALA A 4 4.81 -16.69 -4.49
C ALA A 4 4.33 -15.47 -5.26
N GLU A 5 3.11 -15.02 -5.04
CA GLU A 5 2.54 -13.80 -5.66
C GLU A 5 3.29 -12.54 -5.21
N LEU A 6 3.60 -12.42 -3.91
CA LEU A 6 4.38 -11.29 -3.38
C LEU A 6 5.81 -11.27 -3.95
N ARG A 7 6.47 -12.42 -4.04
CA ARG A 7 7.79 -12.53 -4.65
C ARG A 7 7.79 -12.19 -6.15
N ALA A 8 6.77 -12.62 -6.88
CA ALA A 8 6.62 -12.26 -8.29
C ALA A 8 6.49 -10.74 -8.49
N LYS A 9 6.00 -10.02 -7.47
CA LYS A 9 5.94 -8.55 -7.43
C LYS A 9 7.24 -7.88 -6.95
N GLY A 10 8.31 -8.66 -6.73
CA GLY A 10 9.60 -8.17 -6.25
C GLY A 10 9.62 -7.81 -4.77
N ILE A 11 8.67 -8.34 -3.98
CA ILE A 11 8.58 -8.09 -2.54
C ILE A 11 9.37 -9.16 -1.79
N GLU A 12 10.31 -8.74 -0.97
CA GLU A 12 11.04 -9.59 -0.03
C GLU A 12 10.17 -9.82 1.21
N ILE A 13 10.15 -11.06 1.70
CA ILE A 13 9.30 -11.46 2.82
C ILE A 13 10.16 -12.00 3.93
N GLU A 14 9.94 -11.49 5.14
CA GLU A 14 10.61 -11.92 6.36
C GLU A 14 9.58 -12.27 7.44
N ILE A 15 9.81 -13.35 8.19
CA ILE A 15 9.05 -13.68 9.40
C ILE A 15 9.84 -13.22 10.62
N VAL A 16 9.20 -12.43 11.49
CA VAL A 16 9.77 -11.97 12.75
C VAL A 16 8.77 -12.31 13.86
N SER A 17 9.02 -13.40 14.58
CA SER A 17 8.10 -13.93 15.60
C SER A 17 8.74 -13.97 16.99
N GLY A 18 7.90 -13.82 18.02
CA GLY A 18 8.27 -14.08 19.41
C GLY A 18 8.27 -15.57 19.77
N ASP A 19 7.79 -16.44 18.88
CA ASP A 19 7.66 -17.86 19.12
C ASP A 19 9.03 -18.58 19.13
N ARG A 20 9.00 -19.85 19.54
CA ARG A 20 10.17 -20.72 19.60
C ARG A 20 10.72 -21.00 18.19
N GLU A 21 12.00 -21.24 18.12
CA GLU A 21 12.75 -21.45 16.88
C GLU A 21 12.17 -22.59 16.03
N ASP A 22 11.88 -23.73 16.67
CA ASP A 22 11.29 -24.89 16.00
C ASP A 22 9.98 -24.58 15.30
N ALA A 23 9.07 -23.85 15.98
CA ALA A 23 7.77 -23.46 15.43
C ALA A 23 7.92 -22.47 14.26
N VAL A 24 8.77 -21.46 14.41
CA VAL A 24 9.00 -20.47 13.34
C VAL A 24 9.65 -21.11 12.12
N ALA A 25 10.63 -22.00 12.34
CA ALA A 25 11.32 -22.71 11.26
C ALA A 25 10.37 -23.63 10.49
N GLU A 26 9.45 -24.31 11.18
CA GLU A 26 8.43 -25.17 10.55
C GLU A 26 7.49 -24.32 9.65
N VAL A 27 6.93 -23.24 10.18
CA VAL A 27 6.07 -22.34 9.42
C VAL A 27 6.83 -21.73 8.22
N ALA A 28 8.05 -21.24 8.45
CA ALA A 28 8.86 -20.65 7.39
C ALA A 28 9.11 -21.63 6.23
N ARG A 29 9.41 -22.88 6.57
CA ARG A 29 9.60 -23.96 5.59
C ARG A 29 8.30 -24.30 4.87
N ALA A 30 7.18 -24.41 5.59
CA ALA A 30 5.88 -24.75 5.02
C ALA A 30 5.40 -23.69 4.01
N VAL A 31 5.64 -22.39 4.28
CA VAL A 31 5.27 -21.30 3.38
C VAL A 31 6.37 -20.91 2.40
N GLY A 32 7.57 -21.50 2.53
CA GLY A 32 8.71 -21.27 1.64
C GLY A 32 9.41 -19.94 1.88
N ILE A 33 9.39 -19.38 3.10
CA ILE A 33 10.11 -18.15 3.46
C ILE A 33 11.48 -18.51 4.00
N SER A 34 12.53 -17.94 3.41
CA SER A 34 13.94 -18.23 3.78
C SER A 34 14.51 -17.29 4.84
N ILE A 35 13.92 -16.10 5.01
CA ILE A 35 14.38 -15.10 5.97
C ILE A 35 13.40 -15.10 7.14
N TRP A 36 13.90 -15.49 8.32
CA TRP A 36 13.08 -15.52 9.52
C TRP A 36 13.90 -15.31 10.79
N LYS A 37 13.26 -14.80 11.82
CA LYS A 37 13.81 -14.63 13.18
C LYS A 37 12.78 -15.07 14.20
N SER A 38 13.21 -15.90 15.13
CA SER A 38 12.42 -16.44 16.26
C SER A 38 12.78 -15.74 17.57
N GLY A 39 11.98 -15.93 18.61
CA GLY A 39 12.22 -15.43 19.95
C GLY A 39 12.34 -13.90 20.04
N GLN A 40 11.77 -13.17 19.12
CA GLN A 40 11.90 -11.72 19.03
C GLN A 40 10.92 -11.01 19.95
N ARG A 41 11.46 -10.19 20.84
CA ARG A 41 10.67 -9.29 21.69
C ARG A 41 10.16 -8.09 20.87
N PRO A 42 9.12 -7.36 21.35
CA PRO A 42 8.58 -6.20 20.66
C PRO A 42 9.63 -5.14 20.30
N ASP A 43 10.57 -4.86 21.21
CA ASP A 43 11.68 -3.93 20.99
C ASP A 43 12.60 -4.37 19.84
N GLN A 44 12.85 -5.66 19.70
CA GLN A 44 13.68 -6.24 18.63
C GLN A 44 12.95 -6.20 17.27
N LYS A 45 11.63 -6.40 17.27
CA LYS A 45 10.81 -6.23 16.04
C LYS A 45 10.88 -4.79 15.54
N ILE A 46 10.74 -3.81 16.43
CA ILE A 46 10.89 -2.38 16.09
C ILE A 46 12.29 -2.09 15.56
N ALA A 47 13.33 -2.56 16.25
CA ALA A 47 14.72 -2.36 15.82
C ALA A 47 14.97 -2.92 14.41
N ARG A 48 14.37 -4.07 14.09
CA ARG A 48 14.47 -4.66 12.75
C ARG A 48 13.79 -3.80 11.68
N ILE A 49 12.62 -3.27 11.96
CA ILE A 49 11.89 -2.37 11.05
C ILE A 49 12.71 -1.10 10.81
N GLU A 50 13.25 -0.49 11.86
CA GLU A 50 14.07 0.71 11.75
C GLU A 50 15.38 0.45 10.98
N GLU A 51 15.99 -0.73 11.15
CA GLU A 51 17.15 -1.15 10.35
C GLU A 51 16.81 -1.20 8.86
N LEU A 52 15.66 -1.77 8.49
CA LEU A 52 15.20 -1.83 7.11
C LEU A 52 14.94 -0.43 6.53
N LYS A 53 14.32 0.45 7.31
CA LYS A 53 14.11 1.86 6.92
C LYS A 53 15.42 2.60 6.68
N LYS A 54 16.42 2.44 7.56
CA LYS A 54 17.76 3.03 7.40
C LYS A 54 18.48 2.54 6.14
N ARG A 55 18.14 1.34 5.66
CA ARG A 55 18.64 0.80 4.38
C ARG A 55 17.83 1.27 3.15
N GLY A 56 16.93 2.22 3.33
CA GLY A 56 16.06 2.73 2.25
C GLY A 56 14.94 1.77 1.83
N ARG A 57 14.63 0.76 2.67
CA ARG A 57 13.49 -0.12 2.43
C ARG A 57 12.22 0.48 3.01
N HIS A 58 11.09 0.08 2.47
CA HIS A 58 9.75 0.48 2.92
C HIS A 58 9.02 -0.75 3.48
N PRO A 59 9.28 -1.14 4.75
CA PRO A 59 8.68 -2.34 5.33
C PRO A 59 7.18 -2.17 5.54
N LEU A 60 6.41 -3.12 5.00
CA LEU A 60 5.00 -3.33 5.34
C LEU A 60 4.96 -4.32 6.51
N MET A 61 4.48 -3.87 7.66
CA MET A 61 4.25 -4.73 8.81
C MET A 61 2.86 -5.36 8.75
N VAL A 62 2.80 -6.68 8.92
CA VAL A 62 1.54 -7.42 9.08
C VAL A 62 1.59 -8.11 10.43
N GLY A 63 0.63 -7.85 11.29
CA GLY A 63 0.58 -8.42 12.64
C GLY A 63 -0.82 -8.46 13.20
N ASP A 64 -1.09 -9.43 14.09
CA ASP A 64 -2.40 -9.69 14.69
C ASP A 64 -2.39 -9.68 16.22
N GLY A 65 -1.22 -9.72 16.82
CA GLY A 65 -1.06 -9.82 18.27
C GLY A 65 -0.95 -8.49 19.00
N LEU A 66 -1.35 -8.49 20.27
CA LEU A 66 -1.19 -7.34 21.19
C LEU A 66 0.27 -6.86 21.22
N ASN A 67 1.21 -7.78 21.17
CA ASN A 67 2.64 -7.51 21.18
C ASN A 67 3.17 -6.91 19.87
N ASP A 68 2.40 -6.94 18.81
CA ASP A 68 2.75 -6.41 17.49
C ASP A 68 2.34 -4.94 17.29
N ALA A 69 1.46 -4.41 18.15
CA ALA A 69 0.99 -3.03 18.05
C ALA A 69 2.11 -1.98 17.94
N PRO A 70 3.19 -2.05 18.74
CA PRO A 70 4.31 -1.12 18.60
C PRO A 70 5.10 -1.32 17.28
N ALA A 71 5.19 -2.56 16.78
CA ALA A 71 5.85 -2.86 15.51
C ALA A 71 5.00 -2.43 14.31
N LEU A 72 3.66 -2.53 14.40
CA LEU A 72 2.73 -1.98 13.41
C LEU A 72 2.92 -0.47 13.27
N ALA A 73 2.93 0.26 14.39
CA ALA A 73 3.18 1.70 14.40
C ALA A 73 4.58 2.09 13.87
N ALA A 74 5.58 1.21 14.04
CA ALA A 74 6.92 1.44 13.52
C ALA A 74 7.07 1.12 12.03
N GLY A 75 6.13 0.43 11.39
CA GLY A 75 6.14 0.12 9.96
C GLY A 75 6.26 1.38 9.08
N HIS A 76 6.64 1.21 7.82
CA HIS A 76 6.43 2.26 6.80
C HIS A 76 4.95 2.30 6.38
N ALA A 77 4.34 1.15 6.35
CA ALA A 77 2.90 0.91 6.30
C ALA A 77 2.59 -0.32 7.15
N SER A 78 1.37 -0.46 7.62
CA SER A 78 0.96 -1.56 8.49
C SER A 78 -0.46 -2.03 8.20
N ILE A 79 -0.65 -3.36 8.30
CA ILE A 79 -1.95 -4.00 8.07
C ILE A 79 -2.20 -5.01 9.18
N SER A 80 -3.42 -5.03 9.71
CA SER A 80 -3.86 -5.99 10.73
C SER A 80 -5.16 -6.67 10.31
N PRO A 81 -5.38 -7.96 10.63
CA PRO A 81 -6.68 -8.59 10.43
C PRO A 81 -7.71 -8.06 11.43
N SER A 82 -8.99 -8.08 11.06
CA SER A 82 -10.09 -7.69 11.95
C SER A 82 -10.30 -8.62 13.14
N SER A 83 -9.69 -9.81 13.13
CA SER A 83 -9.64 -10.75 14.25
C SER A 83 -8.52 -10.41 15.26
N ALA A 84 -7.66 -9.46 14.94
CA ALA A 84 -6.58 -9.03 15.84
C ALA A 84 -7.10 -8.31 17.08
N ALA A 85 -6.25 -8.18 18.11
CA ALA A 85 -6.56 -7.38 19.28
C ALA A 85 -6.86 -5.92 18.90
N ASP A 86 -7.82 -5.29 19.57
CA ASP A 86 -8.30 -3.93 19.28
C ASP A 86 -7.18 -2.89 19.17
N ILE A 87 -6.14 -3.03 20.02
CA ILE A 87 -4.99 -2.12 19.98
C ILE A 87 -4.18 -2.30 18.70
N SER A 88 -4.04 -3.53 18.17
CA SER A 88 -3.34 -3.80 16.91
C SER A 88 -4.11 -3.22 15.73
N GLN A 89 -5.44 -3.34 15.73
CA GLN A 89 -6.28 -2.73 14.72
C GLN A 89 -6.18 -1.19 14.76
N THR A 90 -6.13 -0.60 15.95
CA THR A 90 -6.03 0.87 16.13
C THR A 90 -4.66 1.39 15.66
N MET A 91 -3.59 0.61 15.80
CA MET A 91 -2.23 1.00 15.39
C MET A 91 -1.90 0.71 13.95
N ALA A 92 -2.73 -0.08 13.26
CA ALA A 92 -2.54 -0.39 11.84
C ALA A 92 -3.10 0.71 10.94
N ASP A 93 -2.42 0.98 9.82
CA ASP A 93 -2.90 1.92 8.78
C ASP A 93 -4.12 1.36 8.04
N ALA A 94 -4.24 0.03 7.95
CA ALA A 94 -5.38 -0.63 7.35
C ALA A 94 -5.75 -1.91 8.08
N VAL A 95 -7.05 -2.23 8.08
CA VAL A 95 -7.58 -3.46 8.66
C VAL A 95 -8.31 -4.25 7.58
N PHE A 96 -8.04 -5.55 7.48
CA PHE A 96 -8.70 -6.44 6.54
C PHE A 96 -9.59 -7.46 7.25
N GLN A 97 -10.63 -7.92 6.58
CA GLN A 97 -11.54 -8.93 7.11
C GLN A 97 -11.04 -10.34 6.78
N GLY A 98 -11.26 -11.26 7.73
CA GLY A 98 -10.88 -12.66 7.62
C GLY A 98 -9.46 -12.95 8.13
N GLU A 99 -9.11 -14.23 8.14
CA GLU A 99 -7.82 -14.73 8.65
C GLU A 99 -6.78 -14.96 7.54
N ALA A 100 -7.24 -14.99 6.30
CA ALA A 100 -6.35 -15.24 5.16
C ALA A 100 -5.58 -13.98 4.78
N LEU A 101 -4.31 -14.12 4.38
CA LEU A 101 -3.44 -13.01 3.96
C LEU A 101 -3.66 -12.56 2.50
N ALA A 102 -4.66 -13.12 1.80
CA ALA A 102 -4.99 -12.69 0.43
C ALA A 102 -5.29 -11.19 0.32
N PRO A 103 -6.04 -10.56 1.26
CA PRO A 103 -6.30 -9.12 1.22
C PRO A 103 -5.03 -8.26 1.28
N VAL A 104 -3.92 -8.76 1.83
CA VAL A 104 -2.63 -8.04 1.82
C VAL A 104 -2.13 -7.83 0.39
N VAL A 105 -2.20 -8.88 -0.45
CA VAL A 105 -1.81 -8.79 -1.86
C VAL A 105 -2.74 -7.84 -2.61
N GLU A 106 -4.03 -7.93 -2.35
CA GLU A 106 -5.04 -7.07 -2.96
C GLU A 106 -4.83 -5.60 -2.58
N THR A 107 -4.56 -5.31 -1.31
CA THR A 107 -4.27 -3.94 -0.83
C THR A 107 -3.05 -3.36 -1.55
N LEU A 108 -1.99 -4.15 -1.74
CA LEU A 108 -0.81 -3.71 -2.49
C LEU A 108 -1.12 -3.41 -3.96
N ASP A 109 -1.97 -4.21 -4.60
CA ASP A 109 -2.36 -3.99 -6.00
C ASP A 109 -3.22 -2.73 -6.16
N VAL A 110 -4.19 -2.55 -5.26
CA VAL A 110 -5.03 -1.34 -5.24
C VAL A 110 -4.18 -0.10 -4.97
N SER A 111 -3.28 -0.16 -4.00
CA SER A 111 -2.39 0.95 -3.67
C SER A 111 -1.53 1.37 -4.87
N ARG A 112 -0.92 0.41 -5.58
CA ARG A 112 -0.12 0.67 -6.80
C ARG A 112 -0.97 1.28 -7.92
N SER A 113 -2.18 0.74 -8.13
CA SER A 113 -3.11 1.29 -9.13
C SER A 113 -3.52 2.72 -8.78
N THR A 114 -3.85 2.97 -7.52
CA THR A 114 -4.21 4.31 -7.03
C THR A 114 -3.08 5.31 -7.21
N GLN A 115 -1.86 4.93 -6.83
CA GLN A 115 -0.67 5.79 -7.00
C GLN A 115 -0.44 6.14 -8.47
N ARG A 116 -0.55 5.16 -9.38
CA ARG A 116 -0.43 5.40 -10.81
C ARG A 116 -1.48 6.39 -11.32
N ARG A 117 -2.75 6.23 -10.92
CA ARG A 117 -3.83 7.16 -11.31
C ARG A 117 -3.64 8.55 -10.73
N ALA A 118 -3.13 8.66 -9.49
CA ALA A 118 -2.78 9.95 -8.91
C ALA A 118 -1.71 10.66 -9.74
N LEU A 119 -0.65 9.96 -10.14
CA LEU A 119 0.40 10.52 -11.00
C LEU A 119 -0.12 10.92 -12.39
N GLU A 120 -0.99 10.11 -12.99
CA GLU A 120 -1.68 10.45 -14.25
C GLU A 120 -2.50 11.72 -14.11
N ASN A 121 -3.25 11.87 -13.01
CA ASN A 121 -4.05 13.05 -12.71
C ASN A 121 -3.16 14.30 -12.52
N PHE A 122 -2.04 14.18 -11.83
CA PHE A 122 -1.07 15.27 -11.72
C PHE A 122 -0.49 15.66 -13.09
N ALA A 123 -0.17 14.68 -13.94
CA ALA A 123 0.33 14.94 -15.28
C ALA A 123 -0.72 15.67 -16.15
N ILE A 124 -1.99 15.29 -16.07
CA ILE A 124 -3.10 15.97 -16.75
C ILE A 124 -3.21 17.43 -16.25
N ALA A 125 -3.18 17.64 -14.92
CA ALA A 125 -3.30 18.97 -14.33
C ALA A 125 -2.13 19.87 -14.69
N ILE A 126 -0.90 19.36 -14.66
CA ILE A 126 0.30 20.12 -15.06
C ILE A 126 0.26 20.41 -16.56
N GLY A 127 -0.07 19.42 -17.40
CA GLY A 127 -0.17 19.59 -18.85
C GLY A 127 -1.20 20.65 -19.23
N TYR A 128 -2.37 20.64 -18.58
CA TYR A 128 -3.36 21.68 -18.73
C TYR A 128 -2.78 23.08 -18.43
N ASN A 129 -2.12 23.25 -17.28
CA ASN A 129 -1.56 24.54 -16.88
C ASN A 129 -0.44 25.00 -17.81
N VAL A 130 0.44 24.10 -18.24
CA VAL A 130 1.54 24.40 -19.17
C VAL A 130 1.04 24.94 -20.50
N VAL A 131 -0.15 24.50 -20.96
CA VAL A 131 -0.74 24.97 -22.21
C VAL A 131 -1.57 26.23 -22.00
N PHE A 132 -2.49 26.20 -21.05
CA PHE A 132 -3.49 27.27 -20.90
C PHE A 132 -2.96 28.55 -20.25
N VAL A 133 -1.97 28.46 -19.35
CA VAL A 133 -1.40 29.66 -18.70
C VAL A 133 -0.69 30.55 -19.72
N PRO A 134 0.24 30.05 -20.59
CA PRO A 134 0.85 30.87 -21.62
C PRO A 134 -0.17 31.42 -22.63
N LEU A 135 -1.15 30.63 -23.05
CA LEU A 135 -2.19 31.09 -23.97
C LEU A 135 -3.02 32.22 -23.36
N ALA A 136 -3.32 32.14 -22.06
CA ALA A 136 -4.02 33.20 -21.34
C ALA A 136 -3.19 34.48 -21.24
N MET A 137 -1.86 34.35 -20.95
CA MET A 137 -0.93 35.48 -20.90
C MET A 137 -0.81 36.21 -22.26
N LEU A 138 -0.93 35.46 -23.36
CA LEU A 138 -0.93 36.01 -24.73
C LEU A 138 -2.29 36.59 -25.15
N GLY A 139 -3.29 36.55 -24.26
CA GLY A 139 -4.61 37.10 -24.55
C GLY A 139 -5.52 36.24 -25.45
N HIS A 140 -5.13 34.98 -25.70
CA HIS A 140 -5.87 34.06 -26.58
C HIS A 140 -7.00 33.29 -25.85
N VAL A 141 -7.16 33.49 -24.55
CA VAL A 141 -8.13 32.74 -23.72
C VAL A 141 -9.24 33.71 -23.27
N THR A 142 -10.44 33.51 -23.76
CA THR A 142 -11.62 34.21 -23.24
C THR A 142 -12.12 33.56 -21.94
N PRO A 143 -12.90 34.26 -21.09
CA PRO A 143 -13.46 33.67 -19.87
C PRO A 143 -14.28 32.39 -20.15
N LEU A 144 -15.00 32.34 -21.28
CA LEU A 144 -15.75 31.16 -21.68
C LEU A 144 -14.85 29.97 -22.00
N ILE A 145 -13.77 30.19 -22.77
CA ILE A 145 -12.79 29.16 -23.11
C ILE A 145 -12.14 28.62 -21.80
N ALA A 146 -11.77 29.52 -20.88
CA ALA A 146 -11.20 29.13 -19.59
C ALA A 146 -12.18 28.26 -18.79
N ALA A 147 -13.44 28.63 -18.70
CA ALA A 147 -14.47 27.86 -17.97
C ALA A 147 -14.69 26.47 -18.57
N ILE A 148 -14.78 26.36 -19.89
CA ILE A 148 -14.94 25.07 -20.58
C ILE A 148 -13.70 24.19 -20.36
N ALA A 149 -12.52 24.74 -20.53
CA ALA A 149 -11.27 23.97 -20.35
C ALA A 149 -11.07 23.48 -18.92
N MET A 150 -11.38 24.29 -17.92
CA MET A 150 -11.34 23.92 -16.50
C MET A 150 -12.35 22.79 -16.19
N SER A 151 -13.57 22.91 -16.69
CA SER A 151 -14.61 21.89 -16.52
C SER A 151 -14.20 20.57 -17.18
N ALA A 152 -13.68 20.62 -18.40
CA ALA A 152 -13.21 19.44 -19.12
C ALA A 152 -12.04 18.74 -18.38
N SER A 153 -11.09 19.50 -17.85
CA SER A 153 -9.98 18.97 -17.03
C SER A 153 -10.50 18.27 -15.77
N SER A 154 -11.44 18.88 -15.07
CA SER A 154 -12.06 18.30 -13.87
C SER A 154 -12.78 16.99 -14.16
N ILE A 155 -13.52 16.92 -15.27
CA ILE A 155 -14.21 15.71 -15.72
C ILE A 155 -13.18 14.63 -16.07
N ALA A 156 -12.11 14.96 -16.79
CA ALA A 156 -11.08 14.03 -17.18
C ALA A 156 -10.37 13.41 -15.95
N VAL A 157 -9.98 14.23 -14.96
CA VAL A 157 -9.37 13.79 -13.71
C VAL A 157 -10.31 12.87 -12.92
N THR A 158 -11.58 13.26 -12.80
CA THR A 158 -12.60 12.46 -12.09
C THR A 158 -12.83 11.13 -12.79
N ALA A 159 -12.99 11.12 -14.11
CA ALA A 159 -13.18 9.91 -14.89
C ALA A 159 -11.97 8.96 -14.77
N ASN A 160 -10.75 9.51 -14.79
CA ASN A 160 -9.54 8.70 -14.59
C ASN A 160 -9.46 8.11 -13.17
N ALA A 161 -9.83 8.85 -12.13
CA ALA A 161 -9.87 8.36 -10.77
C ALA A 161 -10.89 7.22 -10.59
N LEU A 162 -12.05 7.28 -11.20
CA LEU A 162 -13.07 6.23 -11.13
C LEU A 162 -12.63 4.90 -11.74
N ARG A 163 -11.63 4.88 -12.62
CA ARG A 163 -11.09 3.65 -13.21
C ARG A 163 -10.49 2.69 -12.19
N VAL A 164 -10.00 3.19 -11.04
CA VAL A 164 -9.50 2.32 -9.95
C VAL A 164 -10.61 1.40 -9.46
N GLY A 165 -11.80 1.97 -9.20
CA GLY A 165 -12.94 1.18 -8.72
C GLY A 165 -13.42 0.15 -9.75
N LEU A 166 -13.41 0.48 -11.03
CA LEU A 166 -13.81 -0.43 -12.10
C LEU A 166 -12.81 -1.59 -12.27
N GLU A 167 -11.51 -1.31 -12.21
CA GLU A 167 -10.45 -2.32 -12.28
C GLU A 167 -10.53 -3.30 -11.08
N TRP A 168 -10.88 -2.78 -9.91
CA TRP A 168 -11.08 -3.58 -8.70
C TRP A 168 -12.28 -4.52 -8.82
N GLN A 169 -13.44 -4.02 -9.21
CA GLN A 169 -14.66 -4.83 -9.38
C GLN A 169 -14.49 -5.93 -10.44
N GLY A 170 -13.69 -5.70 -11.46
CA GLY A 170 -13.37 -6.70 -12.47
C GLY A 170 -12.55 -7.87 -11.93
N ARG A 171 -11.67 -7.63 -10.96
CA ARG A 171 -10.81 -8.68 -10.35
C ARG A 171 -11.53 -9.53 -9.31
N THR A 172 -12.49 -8.96 -8.58
CA THR A 172 -13.26 -9.70 -7.56
C THR A 172 -14.34 -10.60 -8.16
N ARG A 173 -14.65 -10.45 -9.45
CA ARG A 173 -15.64 -11.27 -10.18
C ARG A 173 -15.02 -12.37 -11.05
N ALA A 174 -13.72 -12.42 -11.20
CA ALA A 174 -12.98 -13.42 -11.97
C ALA A 174 -12.29 -14.43 -11.04
#